data_60b79cce18479634c062384881e032f6
#
_entry.id   60b79cce18479634c062384881e032f6
#
_cell.length_a   1.000
_cell.length_b   1.000
_cell.length_c   1.000
_cell.angle_alpha   90.00
_cell.angle_beta   90.00
_cell.angle_gamma   90.00
#
_symmetry.space_group_name_H-M   'P 1'
#
loop_
_entity.id
_entity.type
_entity.pdbx_description
1 polymer ?
#
loop_
_entity_poly.entity_id
_entity_poly.type
_entity_poly.pdbx_seq_one_letter_code
_entity_poly.pdbx_strand_id
1 'polypeptide(L)'
;MSDDIKKQLGAVIDSYKEDLCQMADEIFDLAEISGEEYKTSDILCSYLEKEGFVVERGTGLETAFRATWDNGSDGPVIGILVEYDALEKIGHACGHHLQGPAGIGAAIAVKNCLQDYPCRLVVYGTPAEETLGGKIIMLDKGYMKELDLAFMSHGSPNTSVDEKCMALENFVVTFHGVKSHAAISPEEGRSALDAALLSFHAIEMLREHVKDDTRMHYTIRNAGGPPNVVPDLTVAEYTLRSYSTKYLDEVVERFYNILKGAALMTGTTYEVQRDLPFKSKV
;
A
#
# COMPACT_ATOMS: atom_id res chain seq x y z
N MET A 1 -23.81 -7.68 -20.52
CA MET A 1 -24.50 -8.39 -19.42
C MET A 1 -25.95 -7.96 -19.49
N SER A 2 -26.91 -8.90 -19.54
CA SER A 2 -28.32 -8.53 -19.63
C SER A 2 -28.76 -7.86 -18.32
N ASP A 3 -29.72 -6.92 -18.39
CA ASP A 3 -30.29 -6.27 -17.19
C ASP A 3 -30.88 -7.28 -16.21
N ASP A 4 -31.21 -8.46 -16.68
CA ASP A 4 -31.72 -9.57 -15.89
C ASP A 4 -30.66 -10.16 -14.96
N ILE A 5 -29.43 -10.38 -15.44
CA ILE A 5 -28.31 -10.87 -14.59
C ILE A 5 -27.99 -9.86 -13.48
N LYS A 6 -27.98 -8.56 -13.79
CA LYS A 6 -27.75 -7.53 -12.76
C LYS A 6 -28.81 -7.54 -11.67
N LYS A 7 -30.09 -7.75 -12.03
CA LYS A 7 -31.17 -7.85 -11.07
C LYS A 7 -31.03 -9.10 -10.20
N GLN A 8 -30.63 -10.25 -10.80
CA GLN A 8 -30.39 -11.48 -10.04
C GLN A 8 -29.26 -11.31 -9.04
N LEU A 9 -28.13 -10.74 -9.46
CA LEU A 9 -27.01 -10.43 -8.57
C LEU A 9 -27.45 -9.53 -7.41
N GLY A 10 -28.20 -8.46 -7.69
CA GLY A 10 -28.74 -7.56 -6.67
C GLY A 10 -29.65 -8.29 -5.68
N ALA A 11 -30.57 -9.15 -6.17
CA ALA A 11 -31.46 -9.91 -5.31
C ALA A 11 -30.72 -10.90 -4.38
N VAL A 12 -29.63 -11.52 -4.87
CA VAL A 12 -28.77 -12.34 -4.01
C VAL A 12 -28.13 -11.49 -2.93
N ILE A 13 -27.49 -10.35 -3.28
CA ILE A 13 -26.87 -9.45 -2.30
C ILE A 13 -27.91 -8.99 -1.25
N ASP A 14 -29.11 -8.61 -1.67
CA ASP A 14 -30.18 -8.20 -0.77
C ASP A 14 -30.58 -9.31 0.22
N SER A 15 -30.51 -10.57 -0.19
CA SER A 15 -30.81 -11.72 0.70
C SER A 15 -29.74 -11.96 1.77
N TYR A 16 -28.51 -11.48 1.56
CA TYR A 16 -27.40 -11.55 2.52
C TYR A 16 -27.18 -10.24 3.29
N LYS A 17 -27.99 -9.23 3.04
CA LYS A 17 -27.79 -7.87 3.55
C LYS A 17 -27.59 -7.81 5.06
N GLU A 18 -28.44 -8.51 5.82
CA GLU A 18 -28.38 -8.48 7.29
C GLU A 18 -27.05 -9.06 7.80
N ASP A 19 -26.65 -10.23 7.29
CA ASP A 19 -25.40 -10.89 7.67
C ASP A 19 -24.18 -10.02 7.30
N LEU A 20 -24.17 -9.42 6.09
CA LEU A 20 -23.07 -8.57 5.62
C LEU A 20 -22.95 -7.28 6.44
N CYS A 21 -24.09 -6.65 6.79
CA CYS A 21 -24.09 -5.47 7.64
C CYS A 21 -23.60 -5.80 9.06
N GLN A 22 -24.09 -6.90 9.64
CA GLN A 22 -23.65 -7.34 10.97
C GLN A 22 -22.14 -7.64 10.99
N MET A 23 -21.62 -8.30 9.95
CA MET A 23 -20.18 -8.54 9.79
C MET A 23 -19.38 -7.23 9.74
N ALA A 24 -19.88 -6.23 9.00
CA ALA A 24 -19.23 -4.92 8.92
C ALA A 24 -19.20 -4.20 10.27
N ASP A 25 -20.30 -4.26 11.03
CA ASP A 25 -20.39 -3.65 12.37
C ASP A 25 -19.46 -4.36 13.36
N GLU A 26 -19.35 -5.69 13.30
CA GLU A 26 -18.46 -6.47 14.15
C GLU A 26 -16.98 -6.14 13.86
N ILE A 27 -16.59 -6.04 12.59
CA ILE A 27 -15.24 -5.65 12.18
C ILE A 27 -14.94 -4.21 12.61
N PHE A 28 -15.92 -3.30 12.49
CA PHE A 28 -15.78 -1.93 12.94
C PHE A 28 -15.49 -1.83 14.44
N ASP A 29 -16.20 -2.61 15.25
CA ASP A 29 -16.04 -2.63 16.71
C ASP A 29 -14.71 -3.28 17.15
N LEU A 30 -14.19 -4.26 16.39
CA LEU A 30 -12.90 -4.88 16.65
C LEU A 30 -11.75 -3.91 16.41
N ALA A 31 -11.81 -3.12 15.35
CA ALA A 31 -10.82 -2.12 14.96
C ALA A 31 -9.37 -2.61 15.07
N GLU A 32 -9.10 -3.84 14.61
CA GLU A 32 -7.77 -4.44 14.65
C GLU A 32 -6.82 -3.72 13.68
N ILE A 33 -5.64 -3.37 14.18
CA ILE A 33 -4.66 -2.59 13.40
C ILE A 33 -3.84 -3.48 12.46
N SER A 34 -3.16 -2.83 11.51
CA SER A 34 -2.28 -3.48 10.51
C SER A 34 -1.36 -4.55 11.10
N GLY A 35 -1.49 -5.78 10.64
CA GLY A 35 -0.71 -6.95 11.06
C GLY A 35 -1.26 -7.69 12.30
N GLU A 36 -2.31 -7.19 12.92
CA GLU A 36 -2.95 -7.77 14.11
C GLU A 36 -4.43 -8.14 13.88
N GLU A 37 -4.87 -8.26 12.61
CA GLU A 37 -6.26 -8.48 12.19
C GLU A 37 -6.71 -9.95 12.34
N TYR A 38 -6.38 -10.59 13.46
CA TYR A 38 -6.59 -12.03 13.67
C TYR A 38 -8.07 -12.42 13.71
N LYS A 39 -8.88 -11.69 14.48
CA LYS A 39 -10.32 -11.97 14.62
C LYS A 39 -11.06 -11.58 13.37
N THR A 40 -10.75 -10.45 12.79
CA THR A 40 -11.34 -9.98 11.53
C THR A 40 -11.09 -10.97 10.41
N SER A 41 -9.85 -11.44 10.25
CA SER A 41 -9.50 -12.48 9.29
C SER A 41 -10.29 -13.78 9.53
N ASP A 42 -10.46 -14.20 10.80
CA ASP A 42 -11.21 -15.40 11.13
C ASP A 42 -12.72 -15.28 10.85
N ILE A 43 -13.32 -14.13 11.11
CA ILE A 43 -14.72 -13.82 10.75
C ILE A 43 -14.91 -13.98 9.24
N LEU A 44 -14.08 -13.32 8.43
CA LEU A 44 -14.17 -13.34 6.96
C LEU A 44 -13.96 -14.76 6.42
N CYS A 45 -12.93 -15.47 6.91
CA CYS A 45 -12.63 -16.84 6.51
C CYS A 45 -13.77 -17.80 6.87
N SER A 46 -14.27 -17.75 8.10
CA SER A 46 -15.35 -18.65 8.56
C SER A 46 -16.64 -18.43 7.77
N TYR A 47 -16.94 -17.18 7.42
CA TYR A 47 -18.10 -16.89 6.59
C TYR A 47 -17.95 -17.45 5.17
N LEU A 48 -16.78 -17.28 4.55
CA LEU A 48 -16.48 -17.86 3.22
C LEU A 48 -16.51 -19.39 3.22
N GLU A 49 -16.02 -20.05 4.28
CA GLU A 49 -16.12 -21.50 4.47
C GLU A 49 -17.58 -21.95 4.55
N LYS A 50 -18.42 -21.26 5.35
CA LYS A 50 -19.87 -21.50 5.45
C LYS A 50 -20.55 -21.40 4.08
N GLU A 51 -20.11 -20.46 3.25
CA GLU A 51 -20.62 -20.25 1.89
C GLU A 51 -19.97 -21.19 0.85
N GLY A 52 -19.15 -22.14 1.26
CA GLY A 52 -18.62 -23.21 0.41
C GLY A 52 -17.40 -22.80 -0.43
N PHE A 53 -16.63 -21.81 -0.01
CA PHE A 53 -15.33 -21.53 -0.54
C PHE A 53 -14.27 -22.42 0.16
N VAL A 54 -13.22 -22.79 -0.55
CA VAL A 54 -12.05 -23.46 0.04
C VAL A 54 -11.08 -22.38 0.52
N VAL A 55 -10.88 -22.29 1.84
CA VAL A 55 -10.08 -21.23 2.45
C VAL A 55 -8.69 -21.71 2.85
N GLU A 56 -7.69 -20.98 2.43
CA GLU A 56 -6.28 -21.10 2.83
C GLU A 56 -5.90 -19.87 3.64
N ARG A 57 -5.52 -20.07 4.92
CA ARG A 57 -5.11 -19.00 5.84
C ARG A 57 -3.59 -18.84 5.82
N GLY A 58 -3.08 -17.66 6.18
CA GLY A 58 -1.65 -17.39 6.29
C GLY A 58 -0.93 -17.24 4.95
N THR A 59 -1.61 -16.77 3.92
CA THR A 59 -1.09 -16.63 2.55
C THR A 59 -0.17 -15.43 2.39
N GLY A 60 1.03 -15.55 2.90
CA GLY A 60 2.07 -14.51 2.79
C GLY A 60 2.24 -13.66 4.04
N LEU A 61 1.19 -13.37 4.75
CA LEU A 61 1.13 -12.76 6.07
C LEU A 61 0.23 -13.62 6.97
N GLU A 62 0.44 -13.57 8.28
CA GLU A 62 -0.25 -14.44 9.23
C GLU A 62 -1.79 -14.26 9.20
N THR A 63 -2.24 -13.03 9.05
CA THR A 63 -3.65 -12.65 8.97
C THR A 63 -4.22 -12.64 7.55
N ALA A 64 -3.39 -12.89 6.52
CA ALA A 64 -3.84 -12.98 5.13
C ALA A 64 -4.53 -14.31 4.83
N PHE A 65 -5.45 -14.29 3.87
CA PHE A 65 -6.11 -15.51 3.40
C PHE A 65 -6.38 -15.48 1.90
N ARG A 66 -6.69 -16.67 1.38
CA ARG A 66 -7.15 -16.90 0.01
C ARG A 66 -8.33 -17.86 0.07
N ALA A 67 -9.47 -17.45 -0.44
CA ALA A 67 -10.68 -18.26 -0.49
C ALA A 67 -11.10 -18.50 -1.93
N THR A 68 -11.14 -19.74 -2.36
CA THR A 68 -11.36 -20.15 -3.77
C THR A 68 -12.69 -20.83 -3.94
N TRP A 69 -13.43 -20.43 -4.97
CA TRP A 69 -14.52 -21.18 -5.56
C TRP A 69 -14.21 -21.44 -7.04
N ASP A 70 -14.38 -22.70 -7.45
CA ASP A 70 -14.12 -23.15 -8.81
C ASP A 70 -15.34 -23.96 -9.29
N ASN A 71 -15.90 -23.58 -10.43
CA ASN A 71 -17.03 -24.32 -11.01
C ASN A 71 -16.58 -25.52 -11.86
N GLY A 72 -15.30 -25.87 -11.85
CA GLY A 72 -14.74 -27.05 -12.52
C GLY A 72 -14.57 -26.92 -14.03
N SER A 73 -14.58 -25.70 -14.57
CA SER A 73 -14.44 -25.42 -16.01
C SER A 73 -13.22 -24.53 -16.29
N ASP A 74 -12.66 -24.66 -17.49
CA ASP A 74 -11.60 -23.78 -17.97
C ASP A 74 -12.15 -22.38 -18.23
N GLY A 75 -11.83 -21.42 -17.38
CA GLY A 75 -12.26 -20.04 -17.47
C GLY A 75 -11.26 -19.10 -16.78
N PRO A 76 -11.48 -17.78 -16.84
CA PRO A 76 -10.59 -16.83 -16.20
C PRO A 76 -10.57 -16.99 -14.68
N VAL A 77 -9.41 -16.74 -14.09
CA VAL A 77 -9.22 -16.64 -12.64
C VAL A 77 -9.42 -15.19 -12.23
N ILE A 78 -10.48 -14.93 -11.47
CA ILE A 78 -10.90 -13.60 -11.07
C ILE A 78 -10.66 -13.40 -9.59
N GLY A 79 -9.79 -12.45 -9.24
CA GLY A 79 -9.50 -12.05 -7.87
C GLY A 79 -10.40 -10.92 -7.38
N ILE A 80 -10.88 -11.05 -6.15
CA ILE A 80 -11.53 -9.97 -5.39
C ILE A 80 -10.63 -9.69 -4.20
N LEU A 81 -10.07 -8.48 -4.13
CA LEU A 81 -9.15 -8.07 -3.08
C LEU A 81 -9.92 -7.31 -2.00
N VAL A 82 -9.71 -7.67 -0.74
CA VAL A 82 -10.37 -7.03 0.41
C VAL A 82 -9.35 -6.67 1.48
N GLU A 83 -9.40 -5.43 1.93
CA GLU A 83 -8.66 -4.89 3.06
C GLU A 83 -9.57 -4.91 4.29
N TYR A 84 -8.97 -4.94 5.49
CA TYR A 84 -9.73 -5.01 6.74
C TYR A 84 -8.98 -4.51 7.97
N ASP A 85 -7.81 -3.91 7.80
CA ASP A 85 -7.06 -3.28 8.89
C ASP A 85 -7.63 -1.91 9.26
N ALA A 86 -7.50 -1.54 10.53
CA ALA A 86 -7.85 -0.24 11.08
C ALA A 86 -6.59 0.61 11.28
N LEU A 87 -6.79 1.92 11.38
CA LEU A 87 -5.75 2.90 11.70
C LEU A 87 -5.56 3.01 13.22
N GLU A 88 -4.32 3.05 13.67
CA GLU A 88 -4.01 3.26 15.08
C GLU A 88 -4.64 4.55 15.61
N LYS A 89 -5.34 4.48 16.75
CA LYS A 89 -6.03 5.59 17.46
C LYS A 89 -7.31 6.12 16.81
N ILE A 90 -7.54 5.92 15.52
CA ILE A 90 -8.72 6.48 14.82
C ILE A 90 -9.64 5.41 14.23
N GLY A 91 -9.31 4.13 14.41
CA GLY A 91 -10.15 3.00 13.99
C GLY A 91 -10.32 2.91 12.48
N HIS A 92 -11.48 2.46 12.03
CA HIS A 92 -11.78 2.27 10.62
C HIS A 92 -12.10 3.56 9.85
N ALA A 93 -11.29 4.62 10.03
CA ALA A 93 -11.49 5.90 9.33
C ALA A 93 -11.30 5.78 7.80
N CYS A 94 -10.54 4.78 7.32
CA CYS A 94 -10.38 4.48 5.89
C CYS A 94 -11.54 3.65 5.30
N GLY A 95 -12.41 3.08 6.15
CA GLY A 95 -13.59 2.34 5.72
C GLY A 95 -13.33 0.87 5.36
N HIS A 96 -12.20 0.29 5.71
CA HIS A 96 -11.84 -1.10 5.39
C HIS A 96 -12.80 -2.13 5.97
N HIS A 97 -13.47 -1.84 7.10
CA HIS A 97 -14.52 -2.70 7.67
C HIS A 97 -15.67 -2.99 6.70
N LEU A 98 -15.89 -2.16 5.70
CA LEU A 98 -16.91 -2.35 4.66
C LEU A 98 -16.39 -3.19 3.48
N GLN A 99 -15.09 -3.19 3.22
CA GLN A 99 -14.51 -3.85 2.05
C GLN A 99 -14.63 -5.38 2.11
N GLY A 100 -14.31 -5.99 3.25
CA GLY A 100 -14.42 -7.42 3.45
C GLY A 100 -15.84 -7.92 3.15
N PRO A 101 -16.86 -7.45 3.87
CA PRO A 101 -18.26 -7.81 3.63
C PRO A 101 -18.73 -7.52 2.20
N ALA A 102 -18.37 -6.37 1.61
CA ALA A 102 -18.73 -6.03 0.23
C ALA A 102 -18.12 -7.00 -0.80
N GLY A 103 -16.82 -7.31 -0.65
CA GLY A 103 -16.14 -8.27 -1.52
C GLY A 103 -16.69 -9.69 -1.40
N ILE A 104 -16.98 -10.13 -0.18
CA ILE A 104 -17.63 -11.43 0.08
C ILE A 104 -19.03 -11.48 -0.53
N GLY A 105 -19.84 -10.45 -0.33
CA GLY A 105 -21.17 -10.35 -0.92
C GLY A 105 -21.13 -10.43 -2.45
N ALA A 106 -20.17 -9.74 -3.08
CA ALA A 106 -19.95 -9.81 -4.52
C ALA A 106 -19.54 -11.22 -4.98
N ALA A 107 -18.63 -11.89 -4.27
CA ALA A 107 -18.19 -13.24 -4.58
C ALA A 107 -19.35 -14.26 -4.47
N ILE A 108 -20.17 -14.17 -3.41
CA ILE A 108 -21.33 -15.01 -3.21
C ILE A 108 -22.38 -14.80 -4.32
N ALA A 109 -22.65 -13.54 -4.69
CA ALA A 109 -23.60 -13.23 -5.74
C ALA A 109 -23.15 -13.80 -7.10
N VAL A 110 -21.88 -13.65 -7.45
CA VAL A 110 -21.31 -14.21 -8.68
C VAL A 110 -21.39 -15.74 -8.64
N LYS A 111 -20.96 -16.38 -7.55
CA LYS A 111 -21.05 -17.83 -7.36
C LYS A 111 -22.46 -18.36 -7.58
N ASN A 112 -23.47 -17.69 -7.02
CA ASN A 112 -24.87 -18.16 -7.08
C ASN A 112 -25.54 -17.89 -8.43
N CYS A 113 -25.19 -16.78 -9.12
CA CYS A 113 -25.86 -16.38 -10.35
C CYS A 113 -25.13 -16.81 -11.64
N LEU A 114 -23.83 -17.13 -11.55
CA LEU A 114 -23.01 -17.37 -12.74
C LEU A 114 -22.39 -18.77 -12.76
N GLN A 115 -23.07 -19.78 -12.21
CA GLN A 115 -22.59 -21.17 -12.16
C GLN A 115 -22.34 -21.78 -13.54
N ASP A 116 -23.08 -21.35 -14.55
CA ASP A 116 -22.94 -21.82 -15.94
C ASP A 116 -21.82 -21.10 -16.73
N TYR A 117 -21.21 -20.07 -16.12
CA TYR A 117 -20.13 -19.33 -16.75
C TYR A 117 -18.77 -19.85 -16.25
N PRO A 118 -17.87 -20.29 -17.17
CA PRO A 118 -16.56 -20.78 -16.79
C PRO A 118 -15.75 -19.70 -16.05
N CYS A 119 -15.47 -19.92 -14.77
CA CYS A 119 -14.57 -19.04 -14.02
C CYS A 119 -14.13 -19.70 -12.70
N ARG A 120 -13.01 -19.24 -12.20
CA ARG A 120 -12.56 -19.45 -10.84
C ARG A 120 -12.58 -18.10 -10.11
N LEU A 121 -13.25 -18.04 -8.97
CA LEU A 121 -13.25 -16.87 -8.10
C LEU A 121 -12.26 -17.08 -6.95
N VAL A 122 -11.50 -16.07 -6.64
CA VAL A 122 -10.57 -16.07 -5.51
C VAL A 122 -10.75 -14.79 -4.72
N VAL A 123 -11.23 -14.87 -3.49
CA VAL A 123 -11.23 -13.75 -2.55
C VAL A 123 -9.91 -13.75 -1.82
N TYR A 124 -9.16 -12.66 -1.94
CA TYR A 124 -7.90 -12.44 -1.23
C TYR A 124 -8.13 -11.48 -0.07
N GLY A 125 -7.95 -11.98 1.14
CA GLY A 125 -7.80 -11.12 2.31
C GLY A 125 -6.41 -10.53 2.35
N THR A 126 -6.32 -9.22 2.16
CA THR A 126 -5.06 -8.48 2.03
C THR A 126 -4.89 -7.53 3.21
N PRO A 127 -4.37 -8.03 4.37
CA PRO A 127 -4.21 -7.26 5.60
C PRO A 127 -3.10 -6.21 5.50
N ALA A 128 -3.01 -5.37 6.52
CA ALA A 128 -1.90 -4.45 6.76
C ALA A 128 -1.63 -3.48 5.60
N GLU A 129 -2.69 -2.94 4.99
CA GLU A 129 -2.57 -1.97 3.89
C GLU A 129 -1.89 -0.70 4.38
N GLU A 130 -2.32 -0.18 5.53
CA GLU A 130 -1.95 1.13 6.08
C GLU A 130 -0.48 1.22 6.53
N THR A 131 0.21 0.09 6.72
CA THR A 131 1.60 0.09 7.22
C THR A 131 2.56 -0.77 6.42
N LEU A 132 2.23 -2.04 6.19
CA LEU A 132 3.15 -3.02 5.60
C LEU A 132 2.96 -3.23 4.10
N GLY A 133 1.84 -2.74 3.53
CA GLY A 133 1.51 -3.02 2.13
C GLY A 133 1.29 -4.51 1.86
N GLY A 134 0.39 -5.15 2.61
CA GLY A 134 0.18 -6.59 2.60
C GLY A 134 -0.02 -7.20 1.21
N LYS A 135 -0.74 -6.51 0.31
CA LYS A 135 -0.89 -6.91 -1.09
C LYS A 135 0.43 -7.06 -1.83
N ILE A 136 1.39 -6.16 -1.57
CA ILE A 136 2.71 -6.19 -2.20
C ILE A 136 3.48 -7.43 -1.73
N ILE A 137 3.44 -7.72 -0.42
CA ILE A 137 4.08 -8.89 0.17
C ILE A 137 3.48 -10.19 -0.42
N MET A 138 2.16 -10.28 -0.54
CA MET A 138 1.48 -11.42 -1.15
C MET A 138 1.83 -11.58 -2.63
N LEU A 139 1.90 -10.48 -3.38
CA LEU A 139 2.29 -10.46 -4.79
C LEU A 139 3.73 -10.95 -4.98
N ASP A 140 4.67 -10.43 -4.19
CA ASP A 140 6.09 -10.81 -4.27
C ASP A 140 6.32 -12.28 -3.90
N LYS A 141 5.53 -12.81 -2.96
CA LYS A 141 5.52 -14.25 -2.64
C LYS A 141 4.79 -15.12 -3.68
N GLY A 142 4.16 -14.49 -4.68
CA GLY A 142 3.59 -15.18 -5.84
C GLY A 142 2.15 -15.67 -5.66
N TYR A 143 1.46 -15.30 -4.59
CA TYR A 143 0.07 -15.73 -4.34
C TYR A 143 -0.95 -15.25 -5.37
N MET A 144 -0.64 -14.18 -6.12
CA MET A 144 -1.55 -13.59 -7.12
C MET A 144 -1.17 -13.90 -8.57
N LYS A 145 -0.18 -14.78 -8.81
CA LYS A 145 0.32 -15.07 -10.17
C LYS A 145 -0.68 -15.75 -11.07
N GLU A 146 -1.68 -16.42 -10.52
CA GLU A 146 -2.69 -17.16 -11.28
C GLU A 146 -3.82 -16.25 -11.79
N LEU A 147 -3.91 -14.99 -11.33
CA LEU A 147 -5.01 -14.10 -11.68
C LEU A 147 -4.91 -13.59 -13.10
N ASP A 148 -6.03 -13.72 -13.85
CA ASP A 148 -6.23 -13.04 -15.12
C ASP A 148 -6.77 -11.62 -14.91
N LEU A 149 -7.62 -11.43 -13.89
CA LEU A 149 -8.26 -10.17 -13.52
C LEU A 149 -8.28 -10.01 -12.00
N ALA A 150 -8.14 -8.79 -11.51
CA ALA A 150 -8.33 -8.45 -10.10
C ALA A 150 -9.22 -7.22 -9.94
N PHE A 151 -10.15 -7.30 -8.98
CA PHE A 151 -11.06 -6.21 -8.64
C PHE A 151 -10.93 -5.88 -7.16
N MET A 152 -11.05 -4.60 -6.84
CA MET A 152 -11.13 -4.09 -5.48
C MET A 152 -12.12 -2.93 -5.44
N SER A 153 -12.93 -2.86 -4.40
CA SER A 153 -13.73 -1.69 -4.08
C SER A 153 -13.14 -1.01 -2.85
N HIS A 154 -13.11 0.31 -2.82
CA HIS A 154 -12.60 1.07 -1.68
C HIS A 154 -13.53 2.23 -1.36
N GLY A 155 -13.72 2.53 -0.07
CA GLY A 155 -14.51 3.67 0.38
C GLY A 155 -13.96 5.00 -0.17
N SER A 156 -14.86 5.83 -0.71
CA SER A 156 -14.51 7.15 -1.25
C SER A 156 -15.68 8.11 -1.11
N PRO A 157 -15.43 9.43 -0.97
CA PRO A 157 -16.50 10.44 -0.94
C PRO A 157 -17.37 10.47 -2.19
N ASN A 158 -16.85 10.00 -3.32
CA ASN A 158 -17.55 9.96 -4.60
C ASN A 158 -17.52 8.55 -5.19
N THR A 159 -18.57 8.16 -5.91
CA THR A 159 -18.56 6.93 -6.69
C THR A 159 -17.79 7.16 -7.98
N SER A 160 -16.69 6.46 -8.14
CA SER A 160 -15.86 6.51 -9.35
C SER A 160 -15.47 5.09 -9.78
N VAL A 161 -15.12 4.94 -11.04
CA VAL A 161 -14.63 3.70 -11.63
C VAL A 161 -13.28 3.99 -12.26
N ASP A 162 -12.34 3.08 -12.06
CA ASP A 162 -11.02 3.18 -12.67
C ASP A 162 -10.19 4.39 -12.20
N GLU A 163 -10.23 4.69 -10.90
CA GLU A 163 -9.36 5.71 -10.30
C GLU A 163 -7.88 5.38 -10.54
N LYS A 164 -7.16 6.39 -11.01
CA LYS A 164 -5.71 6.28 -11.21
C LYS A 164 -5.00 6.40 -9.87
N CYS A 165 -4.25 5.37 -9.50
CA CYS A 165 -3.38 5.40 -8.36
C CYS A 165 -1.95 5.77 -8.77
N MET A 166 -1.32 6.67 -8.02
CA MET A 166 0.10 6.98 -8.21
C MET A 166 0.97 5.88 -7.63
N ALA A 167 2.00 5.49 -8.36
CA ALA A 167 3.13 4.79 -7.78
C ALA A 167 3.81 5.69 -6.73
N LEU A 168 4.35 5.08 -5.68
CA LEU A 168 4.97 5.76 -4.55
C LEU A 168 6.23 5.04 -4.12
N GLU A 169 7.27 5.81 -3.83
CA GLU A 169 8.52 5.37 -3.27
C GLU A 169 8.89 6.23 -2.06
N ASN A 170 9.16 5.59 -0.93
CA ASN A 170 9.60 6.24 0.30
C ASN A 170 11.04 5.88 0.61
N PHE A 171 11.80 6.88 1.06
CA PHE A 171 13.20 6.74 1.43
C PHE A 171 13.47 7.43 2.75
N VAL A 172 14.18 6.74 3.65
CA VAL A 172 14.83 7.34 4.80
C VAL A 172 16.31 7.41 4.51
N VAL A 173 16.85 8.62 4.46
CA VAL A 173 18.27 8.86 4.16
C VAL A 173 18.96 9.37 5.41
N THR A 174 20.00 8.67 5.82
CA THR A 174 20.88 9.06 6.92
C THR A 174 22.20 9.57 6.34
N PHE A 175 22.47 10.86 6.52
CA PHE A 175 23.76 11.46 6.18
C PHE A 175 24.70 11.39 7.39
N HIS A 176 25.96 11.02 7.13
CA HIS A 176 27.02 10.92 8.11
C HIS A 176 28.14 11.90 7.78
N GLY A 177 28.44 12.77 8.73
CA GLY A 177 29.47 13.79 8.65
C GLY A 177 30.58 13.61 9.69
N VAL A 178 31.24 14.72 10.03
CA VAL A 178 32.27 14.77 11.06
C VAL A 178 31.99 15.93 12.01
N LYS A 179 31.88 15.63 13.30
CA LYS A 179 31.72 16.65 14.35
C LYS A 179 32.93 17.55 14.47
N SER A 180 32.69 18.84 14.68
CA SER A 180 33.68 19.79 15.15
C SER A 180 33.05 20.94 15.90
N HIS A 181 33.84 21.75 16.58
CA HIS A 181 33.34 22.96 17.21
C HIS A 181 33.19 24.06 16.12
N ALA A 182 31.94 24.48 15.86
CA ALA A 182 31.63 25.35 14.73
C ALA A 182 32.33 26.73 14.75
N ALA A 183 32.80 27.21 15.91
CA ALA A 183 33.49 28.49 16.04
C ALA A 183 35.01 28.36 16.24
N ILE A 184 35.53 27.19 16.61
CA ILE A 184 36.98 27.02 16.95
C ILE A 184 37.73 26.29 15.83
N SER A 185 37.12 25.20 15.30
CA SER A 185 37.75 24.38 14.27
C SER A 185 36.70 23.89 13.24
N PRO A 186 35.91 24.80 12.62
CA PRO A 186 34.87 24.42 11.65
C PRO A 186 35.45 23.67 10.44
N GLU A 187 36.70 23.92 10.05
CA GLU A 187 37.40 23.29 8.92
C GLU A 187 37.62 21.78 9.12
N GLU A 188 37.64 21.30 10.35
CA GLU A 188 37.72 19.87 10.67
C GLU A 188 36.40 19.15 10.52
N GLY A 189 35.28 19.89 10.52
CA GLY A 189 33.94 19.34 10.41
C GLY A 189 33.52 18.99 8.99
N ARG A 190 32.52 18.12 8.89
CA ARG A 190 31.74 17.81 7.66
C ARG A 190 30.29 17.73 8.04
N SER A 191 29.49 18.69 7.57
CA SER A 191 28.10 18.85 8.00
C SER A 191 27.18 17.88 7.26
N ALA A 192 26.62 16.94 8.00
CA ALA A 192 25.55 16.06 7.50
C ALA A 192 24.27 16.85 7.20
N LEU A 193 24.01 17.95 7.95
CA LEU A 193 22.86 18.82 7.68
C LEU A 193 23.00 19.54 6.34
N ASP A 194 24.20 20.00 5.99
CA ASP A 194 24.42 20.67 4.69
C ASP A 194 24.20 19.71 3.53
N ALA A 195 24.57 18.43 3.68
CA ALA A 195 24.26 17.40 2.68
C ALA A 195 22.74 17.24 2.48
N ALA A 196 21.97 17.18 3.56
CA ALA A 196 20.52 17.12 3.49
C ALA A 196 19.91 18.37 2.82
N LEU A 197 20.35 19.56 3.21
CA LEU A 197 19.91 20.83 2.62
C LEU A 197 20.23 20.92 1.13
N LEU A 198 21.43 20.54 0.71
CA LEU A 198 21.81 20.50 -0.71
C LEU A 198 20.95 19.50 -1.49
N SER A 199 20.62 18.36 -0.90
CA SER A 199 19.72 17.39 -1.56
C SER A 199 18.30 17.96 -1.75
N PHE A 200 17.78 18.72 -0.79
CA PHE A 200 16.49 19.39 -0.92
C PHE A 200 16.53 20.46 -2.01
N HIS A 201 17.57 21.29 -2.03
CA HIS A 201 17.74 22.28 -3.10
C HIS A 201 17.80 21.64 -4.49
N ALA A 202 18.51 20.53 -4.62
CA ALA A 202 18.61 19.82 -5.89
C ALA A 202 17.26 19.21 -6.31
N ILE A 203 16.45 18.74 -5.36
CA ILE A 203 15.07 18.28 -5.63
C ILE A 203 14.20 19.43 -6.14
N GLU A 204 14.31 20.63 -5.53
CA GLU A 204 13.55 21.80 -6.01
C GLU A 204 13.94 22.18 -7.44
N MET A 205 15.23 22.12 -7.78
CA MET A 205 15.71 22.34 -9.17
C MET A 205 15.24 21.23 -10.12
N LEU A 206 15.12 19.98 -9.62
CA LEU A 206 14.63 18.86 -10.40
C LEU A 206 13.15 18.99 -10.78
N ARG A 207 12.33 19.70 -9.99
CA ARG A 207 10.89 19.88 -10.22
C ARG A 207 10.57 20.46 -11.59
N GLU A 208 11.41 21.35 -12.10
CA GLU A 208 11.26 21.95 -13.44
C GLU A 208 11.45 20.90 -14.56
N HIS A 209 12.12 19.79 -14.28
CA HIS A 209 12.61 18.84 -15.27
C HIS A 209 12.02 17.44 -15.11
N VAL A 210 10.80 17.34 -14.55
CA VAL A 210 10.02 16.12 -14.40
C VAL A 210 8.63 16.32 -15.01
N LYS A 211 7.89 15.21 -15.26
CA LYS A 211 6.51 15.27 -15.74
C LYS A 211 5.60 15.95 -14.70
N ASP A 212 4.55 16.63 -15.18
CA ASP A 212 3.62 17.42 -14.37
C ASP A 212 2.93 16.62 -13.25
N ASP A 213 2.76 15.31 -13.42
CA ASP A 213 2.18 14.41 -12.43
C ASP A 213 3.16 13.96 -11.35
N THR A 214 4.46 14.28 -11.47
CA THR A 214 5.46 13.89 -10.49
C THR A 214 5.28 14.70 -9.21
N ARG A 215 5.30 14.02 -8.06
CA ARG A 215 5.29 14.65 -6.73
C ARG A 215 6.52 14.22 -5.96
N MET A 216 7.16 15.19 -5.32
CA MET A 216 8.36 14.98 -4.51
C MET A 216 8.18 15.72 -3.19
N HIS A 217 8.23 14.97 -2.09
CA HIS A 217 8.07 15.50 -0.74
C HIS A 217 9.30 15.14 0.07
N TYR A 218 9.64 15.96 1.06
CA TYR A 218 10.72 15.68 1.98
C TYR A 218 10.49 16.34 3.33
N THR A 219 11.14 15.80 4.36
CA THR A 219 11.17 16.36 5.71
C THR A 219 12.46 15.94 6.40
N ILE A 220 12.79 16.62 7.51
CA ILE A 220 13.91 16.24 8.38
C ILE A 220 13.34 15.59 9.64
N ARG A 221 13.77 14.36 9.92
CA ARG A 221 13.47 13.66 11.20
C ARG A 221 14.46 14.06 12.29
N ASN A 222 15.72 14.24 11.93
CA ASN A 222 16.80 14.64 12.84
C ASN A 222 17.76 15.58 12.10
N ALA A 223 17.92 16.81 12.58
CA ALA A 223 18.77 17.83 11.96
C ALA A 223 20.16 17.94 12.63
N GLY A 224 20.49 17.07 13.56
CA GLY A 224 21.73 17.13 14.33
C GLY A 224 21.58 17.79 15.71
N GLY A 225 22.69 18.32 16.24
CA GLY A 225 22.79 18.86 17.60
C GLY A 225 22.63 20.37 17.70
N PRO A 226 23.23 21.00 18.76
CA PRO A 226 23.18 22.44 18.96
C PRO A 226 23.98 23.20 17.89
N PRO A 227 23.67 24.49 17.62
CA PRO A 227 24.22 25.26 16.50
C PRO A 227 25.73 25.53 16.57
N ASN A 228 26.34 25.38 17.72
CA ASN A 228 27.80 25.51 17.91
C ASN A 228 28.59 24.21 17.65
N VAL A 229 27.92 23.16 17.18
CA VAL A 229 28.52 21.87 16.81
C VAL A 229 28.16 21.57 15.37
N VAL A 230 29.18 21.30 14.51
CA VAL A 230 28.94 20.82 13.15
C VAL A 230 28.23 19.47 13.21
N PRO A 231 27.02 19.32 12.60
CA PRO A 231 26.22 18.09 12.68
C PRO A 231 26.91 16.93 11.96
N ASP A 232 27.14 15.84 12.70
CA ASP A 232 27.72 14.60 12.15
C ASP A 232 26.68 13.58 11.71
N LEU A 233 25.40 13.83 12.03
CA LEU A 233 24.30 12.94 11.66
C LEU A 233 23.05 13.76 11.36
N THR A 234 22.44 13.50 10.20
CA THR A 234 21.14 14.06 9.82
C THR A 234 20.31 12.97 9.16
N VAL A 235 19.05 12.84 9.59
CA VAL A 235 18.08 11.87 9.02
C VAL A 235 16.99 12.66 8.32
N ALA A 236 16.79 12.39 7.03
CA ALA A 236 15.77 13.01 6.20
C ALA A 236 14.88 11.94 5.55
N GLU A 237 13.62 12.28 5.33
CA GLU A 237 12.67 11.44 4.60
C GLU A 237 12.30 12.07 3.28
N TYR A 238 12.07 11.21 2.29
CA TYR A 238 11.66 11.60 0.95
C TYR A 238 10.56 10.68 0.45
N THR A 239 9.57 11.27 -0.23
CA THR A 239 8.53 10.54 -0.94
C THR A 239 8.49 11.00 -2.38
N LEU A 240 8.58 10.07 -3.33
CA LEU A 240 8.48 10.33 -4.77
C LEU A 240 7.24 9.61 -5.32
N ARG A 241 6.48 10.29 -6.19
CA ARG A 241 5.25 9.75 -6.79
C ARG A 241 5.14 10.09 -8.27
N SER A 242 4.54 9.19 -9.06
CA SER A 242 4.10 9.41 -10.45
C SER A 242 3.01 8.42 -10.81
N TYR A 243 2.16 8.75 -11.80
CA TYR A 243 1.19 7.79 -12.34
C TYR A 243 1.83 6.67 -13.18
N SER A 244 3.09 6.74 -13.51
CA SER A 244 3.82 5.70 -14.23
C SER A 244 4.93 5.13 -13.35
N THR A 245 4.84 3.86 -12.97
CA THR A 245 5.88 3.15 -12.22
C THR A 245 7.22 3.21 -12.97
N LYS A 246 7.21 2.92 -14.27
CA LYS A 246 8.43 2.97 -15.09
C LYS A 246 9.09 4.35 -15.09
N TYR A 247 8.30 5.43 -15.18
CA TYR A 247 8.85 6.78 -15.13
C TYR A 247 9.33 7.15 -13.72
N LEU A 248 8.64 6.65 -12.69
CA LEU A 248 9.09 6.85 -11.31
C LEU A 248 10.47 6.23 -11.09
N ASP A 249 10.76 5.06 -11.66
CA ASP A 249 12.10 4.44 -11.60
C ASP A 249 13.19 5.38 -12.18
N GLU A 250 12.90 6.07 -13.29
CA GLU A 250 13.82 7.06 -13.87
C GLU A 250 14.02 8.27 -12.92
N VAL A 251 12.98 8.73 -12.23
CA VAL A 251 13.06 9.81 -11.23
C VAL A 251 13.85 9.35 -10.01
N VAL A 252 13.69 8.12 -9.58
CA VAL A 252 14.45 7.52 -8.46
C VAL A 252 15.93 7.45 -8.77
N GLU A 253 16.34 7.11 -9.99
CA GLU A 253 17.75 7.15 -10.39
C GLU A 253 18.33 8.57 -10.28
N ARG A 254 17.57 9.58 -10.71
CA ARG A 254 17.97 10.99 -10.58
C ARG A 254 18.05 11.42 -9.10
N PHE A 255 17.16 10.95 -8.27
CA PHE A 255 17.19 11.15 -6.82
C PHE A 255 18.47 10.57 -6.19
N TYR A 256 18.87 9.35 -6.52
CA TYR A 256 20.14 8.77 -6.05
C TYR A 256 21.35 9.60 -6.50
N ASN A 257 21.33 10.14 -7.72
CA ASN A 257 22.40 11.02 -8.20
C ASN A 257 22.45 12.34 -7.41
N ILE A 258 21.29 12.88 -6.98
CA ILE A 258 21.21 14.04 -6.08
C ILE A 258 21.89 13.74 -4.74
N LEU A 259 21.54 12.61 -4.10
CA LEU A 259 22.13 12.20 -2.82
C LEU A 259 23.65 12.05 -2.93
N LYS A 260 24.12 11.37 -3.98
CA LYS A 260 25.54 11.20 -4.26
C LYS A 260 26.25 12.53 -4.47
N GLY A 261 25.63 13.45 -5.22
CA GLY A 261 26.17 14.79 -5.45
C GLY A 261 26.26 15.60 -4.16
N ALA A 262 25.19 15.61 -3.35
CA ALA A 262 25.15 16.31 -2.07
C ALA A 262 26.24 15.80 -1.10
N ALA A 263 26.37 14.49 -0.97
CA ALA A 263 27.40 13.87 -0.12
C ALA A 263 28.83 14.19 -0.60
N LEU A 264 29.07 14.15 -1.92
CA LEU A 264 30.37 14.48 -2.49
C LEU A 264 30.76 15.95 -2.25
N MET A 265 29.82 16.88 -2.43
CA MET A 265 30.04 18.32 -2.25
C MET A 265 30.34 18.69 -0.79
N THR A 266 29.80 17.96 0.16
CA THR A 266 29.98 18.22 1.61
C THR A 266 31.06 17.36 2.25
N GLY A 267 31.63 16.40 1.52
CA GLY A 267 32.62 15.45 2.05
C GLY A 267 31.99 14.49 3.10
N THR A 268 30.68 14.19 2.97
CA THR A 268 29.94 13.30 3.85
C THR A 268 29.69 11.94 3.17
N THR A 269 29.13 10.99 3.92
CA THR A 269 28.58 9.73 3.37
C THR A 269 27.08 9.64 3.65
N TYR A 270 26.40 8.69 3.03
CA TYR A 270 24.98 8.49 3.29
C TYR A 270 24.57 7.02 3.17
N GLU A 271 23.51 6.66 3.86
CA GLU A 271 22.82 5.38 3.78
C GLU A 271 21.35 5.64 3.40
N VAL A 272 20.77 4.73 2.62
CA VAL A 272 19.37 4.82 2.20
C VAL A 272 18.64 3.56 2.65
N GLN A 273 17.61 3.73 3.45
CA GLN A 273 16.58 2.74 3.67
C GLN A 273 15.43 3.05 2.71
N ARG A 274 15.05 2.09 1.89
CA ARG A 274 13.91 2.17 0.97
C ARG A 274 12.79 1.28 1.50
N ASP A 275 11.61 1.83 1.64
CA ASP A 275 10.42 1.07 1.97
C ASP A 275 9.92 0.28 0.75
N LEU A 276 8.95 -0.62 0.94
CA LEU A 276 8.33 -1.35 -0.16
C LEU A 276 7.65 -0.37 -1.13
N PRO A 277 7.98 -0.43 -2.44
CA PRO A 277 7.41 0.48 -3.42
C PRO A 277 5.94 0.14 -3.73
N PHE A 278 5.07 1.14 -3.71
CA PHE A 278 3.72 1.01 -4.26
C PHE A 278 3.75 1.25 -5.78
N LYS A 279 3.13 0.36 -6.54
CA LYS A 279 3.08 0.46 -8.01
C LYS A 279 1.80 1.19 -8.45
N SER A 280 1.89 1.95 -9.55
CA SER A 280 0.72 2.56 -10.15
C SER A 280 -0.24 1.49 -10.68
N LYS A 281 -1.54 1.81 -10.67
CA LYS A 281 -2.52 1.04 -11.41
C LYS A 281 -2.24 1.21 -12.91
N VAL A 282 -2.19 0.10 -13.63
CA VAL A 282 -2.00 0.05 -15.10
C VAL A 282 -3.35 0.15 -15.79
#